data_21b7e1278592daaf9cb2080c1987433b
#
_entry.id   21b7e1278592daaf9cb2080c1987433b
#
_cell.length_a   1.000
_cell.length_b   1.000
_cell.length_c   1.000
_cell.angle_alpha   90.00
_cell.angle_beta   90.00
_cell.angle_gamma   90.00
#
_symmetry.space_group_name_H-M   'P 1'
#
loop_
_entity.id
_entity.type
_entity.pdbx_description
1 polymer ?
#
loop_
_entity_poly.entity_id
_entity_poly.type
_entity_poly.pdbx_seq_one_letter_code
_entity_poly.pdbx_strand_id
1 'polypeptide(L)'
;MLDPAQAKTIIAEELERLRERIIANMRAQNAVASGRTIKSLRVVMTADGGALVSDQQMPFGVLETGRRGGRIPYGFSAIIYQWMQDNGVHATVIPYKTNRPHKYTEQERSDRSMASAIAHTIARSGSRLYRTGGRDTIYSNVIPETVERIENRITGMMSAYVDEMIPINNTEIGGK
;
A
#
# COMPACT_ATOMS: atom_id res chain seq x y z
N MET A 1 -13.34 30.87 16.57
CA MET A 1 -13.99 29.64 16.04
C MET A 1 -12.88 28.74 15.54
N LEU A 2 -12.86 27.48 15.98
CA LEU A 2 -11.88 26.50 15.46
C LEU A 2 -11.93 26.51 13.94
N ASP A 3 -10.79 26.69 13.29
CA ASP A 3 -10.75 26.72 11.84
C ASP A 3 -10.71 25.28 11.30
N PRO A 4 -11.82 24.77 10.71
CA PRO A 4 -11.84 23.43 10.12
C PRO A 4 -10.80 23.23 9.01
N ALA A 5 -10.32 24.33 8.40
CA ALA A 5 -9.30 24.26 7.36
C ALA A 5 -7.94 23.86 7.95
N GLN A 6 -7.61 24.29 9.17
CA GLN A 6 -6.36 23.90 9.84
C GLN A 6 -6.36 22.39 10.17
N ALA A 7 -7.47 21.85 10.69
CA ALA A 7 -7.57 20.41 10.95
C ALA A 7 -7.43 19.59 9.67
N LYS A 8 -8.05 20.01 8.57
CA LYS A 8 -7.88 19.35 7.25
C LYS A 8 -6.45 19.40 6.76
N THR A 9 -5.76 20.52 6.95
CA THR A 9 -4.35 20.65 6.60
C THR A 9 -3.49 19.65 7.38
N ILE A 10 -3.70 19.55 8.69
CA ILE A 10 -3.00 18.57 9.54
C ILE A 10 -3.21 17.14 9.04
N ILE A 11 -4.46 16.77 8.77
CA ILE A 11 -4.80 15.43 8.26
C ILE A 11 -4.13 15.18 6.91
N ALA A 12 -4.18 16.13 5.99
CA ALA A 12 -3.56 15.99 4.66
C ALA A 12 -2.04 15.79 4.75
N GLU A 13 -1.35 16.58 5.57
CA GLU A 13 0.10 16.46 5.79
C GLU A 13 0.47 15.09 6.38
N GLU A 14 -0.25 14.61 7.39
CA GLU A 14 0.05 13.32 8.02
C GLU A 14 -0.27 12.14 7.09
N LEU A 15 -1.31 12.23 6.26
CA LEU A 15 -1.61 11.22 5.26
C LEU A 15 -0.55 11.19 4.13
N GLU A 16 0.00 12.35 3.72
CA GLU A 16 1.13 12.36 2.77
C GLU A 16 2.39 11.75 3.39
N ARG A 17 2.71 12.05 4.65
CA ARG A 17 3.81 11.38 5.37
C ARG A 17 3.59 9.88 5.48
N LEU A 18 2.36 9.44 5.77
CA LEU A 18 2.01 8.01 5.78
C LEU A 18 2.25 7.37 4.42
N ARG A 19 1.81 8.03 3.34
CA ARG A 19 2.03 7.58 1.96
C ARG A 19 3.52 7.40 1.67
N GLU A 20 4.35 8.38 2.01
CA GLU A 20 5.80 8.31 1.79
C GLU A 20 6.45 7.17 2.59
N ARG A 21 6.06 6.98 3.85
CA ARG A 21 6.54 5.88 4.69
C ARG A 21 6.15 4.51 4.14
N ILE A 22 4.91 4.34 3.70
CA ILE A 22 4.46 3.10 3.06
C ILE A 22 5.27 2.83 1.79
N ILE A 23 5.52 3.84 0.96
CA ILE A 23 6.36 3.69 -0.24
C ILE A 23 7.78 3.29 0.11
N ALA A 24 8.38 3.91 1.14
CA ALA A 24 9.71 3.55 1.63
C ALA A 24 9.75 2.10 2.12
N ASN A 25 8.76 1.69 2.91
CA ASN A 25 8.64 0.32 3.41
C ASN A 25 8.47 -0.69 2.25
N MET A 26 7.64 -0.38 1.25
CA MET A 26 7.48 -1.24 0.06
C MET A 26 8.82 -1.45 -0.66
N ARG A 27 9.63 -0.40 -0.80
CA ARG A 27 10.96 -0.49 -1.43
C ARG A 27 11.92 -1.31 -0.57
N ALA A 28 11.98 -1.06 0.74
CA ALA A 28 12.82 -1.79 1.68
C ALA A 28 12.50 -3.29 1.74
N GLN A 29 11.22 -3.65 1.54
CA GLN A 29 10.75 -5.03 1.54
C GLN A 29 10.76 -5.70 0.16
N ASN A 30 11.36 -5.07 -0.87
CA ASN A 30 11.33 -5.54 -2.26
C ASN A 30 9.90 -5.89 -2.74
N ALA A 31 8.90 -5.12 -2.29
CA ALA A 31 7.49 -5.31 -2.66
C ALA A 31 7.07 -4.47 -3.87
N VAL A 32 8.05 -3.98 -4.63
CA VAL A 32 7.85 -3.15 -5.82
C VAL A 32 8.34 -3.90 -7.05
N ALA A 33 7.44 -4.17 -8.00
CA ALA A 33 7.80 -4.68 -9.33
C ALA A 33 7.78 -3.52 -10.35
N SER A 34 6.63 -3.27 -10.97
CA SER A 34 6.46 -2.20 -11.98
C SER A 34 6.29 -0.78 -11.39
N GLY A 35 6.14 -0.65 -10.09
CA GLY A 35 5.83 0.62 -9.44
C GLY A 35 4.38 1.10 -9.61
N ARG A 36 3.50 0.34 -10.28
CA ARG A 36 2.08 0.71 -10.47
C ARG A 36 1.37 0.98 -9.15
N THR A 37 1.58 0.13 -8.14
CA THR A 37 0.99 0.31 -6.80
C THR A 37 1.42 1.62 -6.15
N ILE A 38 2.72 1.96 -6.23
CA ILE A 38 3.24 3.23 -5.71
C ILE A 38 2.59 4.43 -6.41
N LYS A 39 2.48 4.36 -7.74
CA LYS A 39 1.87 5.42 -8.55
C LYS A 39 0.38 5.60 -8.28
N SER A 40 -0.31 4.55 -7.84
CA SER A 40 -1.74 4.59 -7.54
C SER A 40 -2.06 5.10 -6.14
N LEU A 41 -1.08 5.15 -5.23
CA LEU A 41 -1.27 5.66 -3.88
C LEU A 41 -1.46 7.18 -3.91
N ARG A 42 -2.60 7.65 -3.44
CA ARG A 42 -2.92 9.08 -3.35
C ARG A 42 -3.72 9.41 -2.10
N VAL A 43 -3.54 10.59 -1.58
CA VAL A 43 -4.37 11.15 -0.52
C VAL A 43 -5.62 11.77 -1.15
N VAL A 44 -6.76 11.46 -0.59
CA VAL A 44 -8.06 12.03 -0.98
C VAL A 44 -8.66 12.70 0.25
N MET A 45 -8.92 14.01 0.16
CA MET A 45 -9.60 14.76 1.19
C MET A 45 -11.09 14.83 0.88
N THR A 46 -11.92 14.66 1.94
CA THR A 46 -13.38 14.74 1.87
C THR A 46 -13.88 15.89 2.77
N ALA A 47 -15.20 16.10 2.80
CA ALA A 47 -15.79 17.06 3.72
C ALA A 47 -15.48 16.72 5.18
N ASP A 48 -15.50 15.43 5.52
CA ASP A 48 -15.45 14.93 6.90
C ASP A 48 -14.07 14.37 7.31
N GLY A 49 -13.05 14.43 6.43
CA GLY A 49 -11.72 13.90 6.74
C GLY A 49 -10.85 13.64 5.54
N GLY A 50 -9.96 12.66 5.63
CA GLY A 50 -9.07 12.26 4.55
C GLY A 50 -8.85 10.74 4.52
N ALA A 51 -8.43 10.23 3.37
CA ALA A 51 -8.09 8.83 3.19
C ALA A 51 -6.87 8.68 2.28
N LEU A 52 -6.04 7.68 2.56
CA LEU A 52 -5.03 7.19 1.63
C LEU A 52 -5.65 6.05 0.82
N VAL A 53 -5.75 6.22 -0.49
CA VAL A 53 -6.38 5.26 -1.40
C VAL A 53 -5.40 4.71 -2.42
N SER A 54 -5.69 3.49 -2.91
CA SER A 54 -4.96 2.85 -3.99
C SER A 54 -5.96 2.38 -5.05
N ASP A 55 -5.75 2.76 -6.30
CA ASP A 55 -6.64 2.43 -7.45
C ASP A 55 -6.29 1.08 -8.09
N GLN A 56 -5.53 0.22 -7.43
CA GLN A 56 -5.11 -1.06 -7.98
C GLN A 56 -6.24 -2.09 -7.95
N GLN A 57 -6.31 -2.91 -9.02
CA GLN A 57 -7.24 -4.05 -9.10
C GLN A 57 -6.94 -5.13 -8.03
N MET A 58 -5.70 -5.21 -7.56
CA MET A 58 -5.34 -6.11 -6.45
C MET A 58 -5.53 -5.40 -5.11
N PRO A 59 -6.18 -6.05 -4.15
CA PRO A 59 -6.33 -5.50 -2.81
C PRO A 59 -4.97 -5.15 -2.20
N PHE A 60 -4.80 -3.92 -1.74
CA PHE A 60 -3.57 -3.44 -1.10
C PHE A 60 -3.14 -4.33 0.09
N GLY A 61 -4.13 -4.88 0.80
CA GLY A 61 -3.91 -5.81 1.91
C GLY A 61 -3.06 -7.04 1.56
N VAL A 62 -3.06 -7.48 0.30
CA VAL A 62 -2.24 -8.63 -0.15
C VAL A 62 -0.73 -8.37 -0.04
N LEU A 63 -0.31 -7.11 0.03
CA LEU A 63 1.10 -6.75 0.22
C LEU A 63 1.66 -7.21 1.58
N GLU A 64 0.81 -7.30 2.59
CA GLU A 64 1.20 -7.81 3.91
C GLU A 64 0.69 -9.23 4.18
N THR A 65 -0.55 -9.53 3.85
CA THR A 65 -1.14 -10.83 4.15
C THR A 65 -0.77 -11.92 3.15
N GLY A 66 -0.30 -11.55 1.97
CA GLY A 66 -0.17 -12.46 0.86
C GLY A 66 -1.53 -12.89 0.31
N ARG A 67 -1.51 -13.67 -0.77
CA ARG A 67 -2.73 -14.21 -1.38
C ARG A 67 -3.04 -15.60 -0.83
N ARG A 68 -4.22 -15.78 -0.25
CA ARG A 68 -4.76 -17.10 0.12
C ARG A 68 -4.97 -17.97 -1.12
N GLY A 69 -4.84 -19.29 -0.96
CA GLY A 69 -5.25 -20.27 -1.95
C GLY A 69 -6.75 -20.22 -2.24
N GLY A 70 -7.16 -20.71 -3.40
CA GLY A 70 -8.54 -20.72 -3.84
C GLY A 70 -8.64 -20.65 -5.37
N ARG A 71 -9.82 -20.28 -5.88
CA ARG A 71 -10.09 -20.22 -7.32
C ARG A 71 -9.09 -19.30 -8.05
N ILE A 72 -8.61 -19.73 -9.22
CA ILE A 72 -7.82 -18.91 -10.12
C ILE A 72 -8.75 -17.86 -10.75
N PRO A 73 -8.51 -16.55 -10.55
CA PRO A 73 -9.25 -15.52 -11.25
C PRO A 73 -8.95 -15.56 -12.75
N TYR A 74 -9.91 -15.12 -13.54
CA TYR A 74 -9.67 -14.91 -14.97
C TYR A 74 -8.47 -13.98 -15.17
N GLY A 75 -7.57 -14.33 -16.10
CA GLY A 75 -6.38 -13.53 -16.40
C GLY A 75 -5.25 -13.60 -15.38
N PHE A 76 -5.36 -14.39 -14.30
CA PHE A 76 -4.33 -14.41 -13.25
C PHE A 76 -2.95 -14.86 -13.77
N SER A 77 -2.90 -15.83 -14.68
CA SER A 77 -1.62 -16.24 -15.33
C SER A 77 -1.00 -15.09 -16.13
N ALA A 78 -1.80 -14.23 -16.77
CA ALA A 78 -1.29 -13.05 -17.46
C ALA A 78 -0.72 -12.01 -16.49
N ILE A 79 -1.33 -11.82 -15.31
CA ILE A 79 -0.81 -10.97 -14.24
C ILE A 79 0.54 -11.50 -13.75
N ILE A 80 0.67 -12.81 -13.53
CA ILE A 80 1.95 -13.43 -13.13
C ILE A 80 2.99 -13.30 -14.25
N TYR A 81 2.61 -13.51 -15.50
CA TYR A 81 3.50 -13.30 -16.63
C TYR A 81 4.03 -11.87 -16.68
N GLN A 82 3.15 -10.87 -16.53
CA GLN A 82 3.57 -9.48 -16.49
C GLN A 82 4.51 -9.19 -15.29
N TRP A 83 4.21 -9.75 -14.12
CA TRP A 83 5.08 -9.66 -12.96
C TRP A 83 6.47 -10.27 -13.23
N MET A 84 6.53 -11.41 -13.91
CA MET A 84 7.81 -12.02 -14.31
C MET A 84 8.61 -11.08 -15.22
N GLN A 85 7.96 -10.46 -16.22
CA GLN A 85 8.62 -9.49 -17.11
C GLN A 85 9.11 -8.26 -16.33
N ASP A 86 8.28 -7.70 -15.45
CA ASP A 86 8.62 -6.53 -14.63
C ASP A 86 9.81 -6.77 -13.69
N ASN A 87 10.08 -8.04 -13.33
CA ASN A 87 11.18 -8.44 -12.44
C ASN A 87 12.34 -9.15 -13.15
N GLY A 88 12.31 -9.25 -14.47
CA GLY A 88 13.35 -9.95 -15.23
C GLY A 88 13.43 -11.46 -14.93
N VAL A 89 12.31 -12.08 -14.54
CA VAL A 89 12.22 -13.50 -14.22
C VAL A 89 11.86 -14.27 -15.49
N HIS A 90 12.73 -15.18 -15.92
CA HIS A 90 12.54 -15.99 -17.11
C HIS A 90 12.57 -17.48 -16.80
N ALA A 91 11.76 -18.24 -17.54
CA ALA A 91 11.80 -19.69 -17.52
C ALA A 91 12.99 -20.22 -18.33
N THR A 92 13.45 -21.42 -18.01
CA THR A 92 14.35 -22.14 -18.90
C THR A 92 13.67 -22.39 -20.25
N VAL A 93 14.34 -22.04 -21.33
CA VAL A 93 13.81 -22.21 -22.69
C VAL A 93 13.59 -23.70 -23.00
N ILE A 94 12.37 -24.01 -23.44
CA ILE A 94 12.04 -25.34 -23.97
C ILE A 94 11.89 -25.22 -25.48
N PRO A 95 12.79 -25.80 -26.28
CA PRO A 95 12.73 -25.70 -27.73
C PRO A 95 11.45 -26.27 -28.33
N TYR A 96 11.02 -25.74 -29.47
CA TYR A 96 9.94 -26.35 -30.23
C TYR A 96 10.41 -27.67 -30.86
N LYS A 97 9.53 -28.64 -30.86
CA LYS A 97 9.79 -29.93 -31.49
C LYS A 97 9.58 -29.94 -33.02
N THR A 98 9.01 -28.88 -33.57
CA THR A 98 8.67 -28.78 -34.99
C THR A 98 9.07 -27.42 -35.55
N ASN A 99 9.44 -27.36 -36.83
CA ASN A 99 9.78 -26.12 -37.55
C ASN A 99 8.57 -25.38 -38.13
N ARG A 100 7.37 -25.58 -37.59
CA ARG A 100 6.18 -24.87 -38.03
C ARG A 100 6.16 -23.44 -37.46
N PRO A 101 5.52 -22.48 -38.13
CA PRO A 101 5.32 -21.15 -37.57
C PRO A 101 4.58 -21.22 -36.24
N HIS A 102 5.10 -20.56 -35.22
CA HIS A 102 4.52 -20.52 -33.89
C HIS A 102 4.10 -19.09 -33.53
N LYS A 103 3.03 -18.95 -32.73
CA LYS A 103 2.49 -17.66 -32.29
C LYS A 103 3.47 -16.91 -31.37
N TYR A 104 4.26 -17.63 -30.58
CA TYR A 104 5.17 -17.10 -29.59
C TYR A 104 6.59 -17.54 -29.86
N THR A 105 7.59 -16.80 -29.42
CA THR A 105 8.97 -17.27 -29.35
C THR A 105 9.08 -18.42 -28.33
N GLU A 106 10.16 -19.19 -28.39
CA GLU A 106 10.42 -20.27 -27.43
C GLU A 106 10.51 -19.75 -26.00
N GLN A 107 11.17 -18.61 -25.79
CA GLN A 107 11.26 -17.95 -24.50
C GLN A 107 9.90 -17.50 -24.01
N GLU A 108 9.13 -16.79 -24.83
CA GLU A 108 7.80 -16.30 -24.45
C GLU A 108 6.84 -17.45 -24.08
N ARG A 109 6.88 -18.54 -24.86
CA ARG A 109 6.09 -19.73 -24.54
C ARG A 109 6.50 -20.35 -23.21
N SER A 110 7.80 -20.45 -22.96
CA SER A 110 8.33 -21.01 -21.71
C SER A 110 7.95 -20.14 -20.50
N ASP A 111 8.06 -18.81 -20.63
CA ASP A 111 7.67 -17.85 -19.59
C ASP A 111 6.16 -17.91 -19.31
N ARG A 112 5.31 -17.99 -20.35
CA ARG A 112 3.85 -18.15 -20.18
C ARG A 112 3.49 -19.46 -19.50
N SER A 113 4.18 -20.54 -19.82
CA SER A 113 4.00 -21.85 -19.16
C SER A 113 4.37 -21.78 -17.67
N MET A 114 5.52 -21.17 -17.36
CA MET A 114 5.96 -20.95 -15.98
C MET A 114 4.98 -20.05 -15.23
N ALA A 115 4.50 -18.97 -15.82
CA ALA A 115 3.50 -18.08 -15.23
C ALA A 115 2.21 -18.83 -14.88
N SER A 116 1.76 -19.72 -15.77
CA SER A 116 0.60 -20.58 -15.52
C SER A 116 0.84 -21.53 -14.35
N ALA A 117 2.01 -22.19 -14.31
CA ALA A 117 2.37 -23.10 -13.22
C ALA A 117 2.42 -22.37 -11.86
N ILE A 118 3.00 -21.16 -11.81
CA ILE A 118 3.03 -20.32 -10.63
C ILE A 118 1.60 -19.94 -10.21
N ALA A 119 0.74 -19.52 -11.14
CA ALA A 119 -0.65 -19.16 -10.87
C ALA A 119 -1.42 -20.33 -10.27
N HIS A 120 -1.27 -21.55 -10.82
CA HIS A 120 -1.87 -22.77 -10.28
C HIS A 120 -1.34 -23.13 -8.89
N THR A 121 -0.04 -22.97 -8.65
CA THR A 121 0.56 -23.21 -7.33
C THR A 121 0.00 -22.23 -6.28
N ILE A 122 -0.09 -20.96 -6.61
CA ILE A 122 -0.67 -19.93 -5.72
C ILE A 122 -2.16 -20.22 -5.47
N ALA A 123 -2.90 -20.67 -6.48
CA ALA A 123 -4.30 -21.02 -6.30
C ALA A 123 -4.49 -22.25 -5.40
N ARG A 124 -3.60 -23.22 -5.48
CA ARG A 124 -3.68 -24.42 -4.62
C ARG A 124 -3.28 -24.15 -3.18
N SER A 125 -2.18 -23.44 -2.97
CA SER A 125 -1.49 -23.38 -1.66
C SER A 125 -1.40 -21.98 -1.07
N GLY A 126 -1.84 -20.95 -1.79
CA GLY A 126 -1.56 -19.56 -1.46
C GLY A 126 -0.14 -19.11 -1.88
N SER A 127 0.10 -17.81 -1.83
CA SER A 127 1.43 -17.25 -2.05
C SER A 127 2.40 -17.66 -0.94
N ARG A 128 3.70 -17.55 -1.20
CA ARG A 128 4.73 -17.80 -0.18
C ARG A 128 4.48 -16.91 1.05
N LEU A 129 4.24 -15.62 0.85
CA LEU A 129 3.97 -14.68 1.94
C LEU A 129 2.77 -15.13 2.80
N TYR A 130 1.66 -15.57 2.20
CA TYR A 130 0.52 -16.09 2.93
C TYR A 130 0.88 -17.31 3.77
N ARG A 131 1.64 -18.26 3.20
CA ARG A 131 2.03 -19.51 3.88
C ARG A 131 3.02 -19.30 5.04
N THR A 132 3.76 -18.21 5.02
CA THR A 132 4.72 -17.83 6.09
C THR A 132 4.10 -16.91 7.14
N GLY A 133 2.77 -16.72 7.14
CA GLY A 133 2.06 -15.91 8.14
C GLY A 133 1.92 -14.42 7.80
N GLY A 134 2.34 -14.01 6.59
CA GLY A 134 2.30 -12.60 6.21
C GLY A 134 3.48 -11.80 6.76
N ARG A 135 3.31 -10.48 6.80
CA ARG A 135 4.19 -9.48 7.40
C ARG A 135 3.35 -8.25 7.79
N ASP A 136 3.86 -7.42 8.67
CA ASP A 136 3.22 -6.18 9.16
C ASP A 136 4.08 -4.93 8.90
N THR A 137 5.08 -5.06 8.03
CA THR A 137 6.16 -4.09 7.87
C THR A 137 5.94 -3.10 6.73
N ILE A 138 4.82 -3.11 6.05
CA ILE A 138 4.52 -2.15 4.96
C ILE A 138 3.64 -1.02 5.45
N TYR A 139 2.45 -1.33 5.97
CA TYR A 139 1.48 -0.31 6.40
C TYR A 139 0.95 -0.53 7.82
N SER A 140 0.82 -1.76 8.29
CA SER A 140 0.21 -2.06 9.60
C SER A 140 0.98 -1.46 10.77
N ASN A 141 2.30 -1.37 10.67
CA ASN A 141 3.15 -0.79 11.72
C ASN A 141 3.19 0.74 11.73
N VAL A 142 2.83 1.39 10.62
CA VAL A 142 2.92 2.88 10.51
C VAL A 142 1.58 3.58 10.66
N ILE A 143 0.46 2.86 10.50
CA ILE A 143 -0.88 3.43 10.64
C ILE A 143 -1.16 3.90 12.07
N PRO A 144 -0.94 3.10 13.13
CA PRO A 144 -1.23 3.52 14.51
C PRO A 144 -0.46 4.79 14.90
N GLU A 145 0.82 4.85 14.59
CA GLU A 145 1.66 6.02 14.86
C GLU A 145 1.18 7.28 14.10
N THR A 146 0.67 7.11 12.90
CA THR A 146 0.12 8.23 12.12
C THR A 146 -1.18 8.74 12.72
N VAL A 147 -2.06 7.83 13.19
CA VAL A 147 -3.30 8.19 13.88
C VAL A 147 -2.96 8.98 15.15
N GLU A 148 -2.06 8.47 15.99
CA GLU A 148 -1.61 9.15 17.21
C GLU A 148 -1.05 10.55 16.91
N ARG A 149 -0.26 10.72 15.86
CA ARG A 149 0.24 12.05 15.48
C ARG A 149 -0.86 13.00 15.05
N ILE A 150 -1.85 12.52 14.29
CA ILE A 150 -3.02 13.34 13.91
C ILE A 150 -3.77 13.78 15.18
N GLU A 151 -4.05 12.85 16.07
CA GLU A 151 -4.74 13.13 17.34
C GLU A 151 -3.97 14.15 18.18
N ASN A 152 -2.67 13.97 18.38
CA ASN A 152 -1.83 14.87 19.15
C ASN A 152 -1.77 16.28 18.54
N ARG A 153 -1.64 16.38 17.21
CA ARG A 153 -1.62 17.68 16.51
C ARG A 153 -2.95 18.40 16.58
N ILE A 154 -4.06 17.69 16.41
CA ILE A 154 -5.42 18.27 16.53
C ILE A 154 -5.70 18.68 17.97
N THR A 155 -5.37 17.86 18.95
CA THR A 155 -5.52 18.18 20.38
C THR A 155 -4.69 19.40 20.75
N GLY A 156 -3.43 19.47 20.31
CA GLY A 156 -2.57 20.65 20.55
C GLY A 156 -3.15 21.94 19.94
N MET A 157 -3.69 21.84 18.72
CA MET A 157 -4.38 22.97 18.08
C MET A 157 -5.62 23.40 18.87
N MET A 158 -6.42 22.44 19.37
CA MET A 158 -7.61 22.73 20.19
C MET A 158 -7.24 23.36 21.53
N SER A 159 -6.20 22.85 22.20
CA SER A 159 -5.73 23.43 23.48
C SER A 159 -5.26 24.86 23.28
N ALA A 160 -4.46 25.14 22.27
CA ALA A 160 -4.01 26.49 21.98
C ALA A 160 -5.18 27.47 21.72
N TYR A 161 -6.22 26.99 21.00
CA TYR A 161 -7.43 27.78 20.79
C TYR A 161 -8.20 28.07 22.10
N VAL A 162 -8.31 27.07 23.00
CA VAL A 162 -8.95 27.21 24.30
C VAL A 162 -8.18 28.21 25.16
N ASP A 163 -6.84 28.12 25.18
CA ASP A 163 -5.97 29.04 25.94
C ASP A 163 -6.10 30.49 25.47
N GLU A 164 -6.27 30.69 24.15
CA GLU A 164 -6.52 32.01 23.57
C GLU A 164 -7.89 32.59 23.94
N MET A 165 -8.92 31.72 24.02
CA MET A 165 -10.31 32.14 24.30
C MET A 165 -10.59 32.34 25.76
N ILE A 166 -9.83 31.71 26.67
CA ILE A 166 -9.98 31.82 28.12
C ILE A 166 -8.72 32.50 28.70
N PRO A 167 -8.56 33.82 28.57
CA PRO A 167 -7.48 34.49 29.24
C PRO A 167 -7.64 34.25 30.75
N ILE A 168 -6.71 33.53 31.34
CA ILE A 168 -6.65 33.37 32.81
C ILE A 168 -6.37 34.78 33.33
N ASN A 169 -7.42 35.48 33.78
CA ASN A 169 -7.28 36.67 34.57
C ASN A 169 -6.62 36.30 35.90
N ASN A 170 -5.28 36.19 35.89
CA ASN A 170 -4.48 36.27 37.10
C ASN A 170 -4.55 37.71 37.62
N THR A 171 -5.75 38.14 38.01
CA THR A 171 -5.88 39.28 38.88
C THR A 171 -5.43 38.80 40.24
N GLU A 172 -4.18 39.18 40.58
CA GLU A 172 -3.64 39.06 41.92
C GLU A 172 -4.72 39.42 42.92
N ILE A 173 -5.15 38.42 43.73
CA ILE A 173 -5.80 38.71 44.98
C ILE A 173 -4.67 39.15 45.92
N GLY A 174 -4.26 40.40 45.74
CA GLY A 174 -3.38 41.08 46.67
C GLY A 174 -4.13 41.22 47.98
N GLY A 175 -3.74 40.38 48.94
CA GLY A 175 -4.18 40.47 50.31
C GLY A 175 -3.79 41.80 50.91
N LYS A 176 -4.71 42.35 51.64
CA LYS A 176 -4.41 43.25 52.76
C LYS A 176 -4.45 42.43 54.04
#